data_62749f3c377bcceec6cd6df940450a09
#
_entry.id   62749f3c377bcceec6cd6df940450a09
#
_cell.length_a   1.000
_cell.length_b   1.000
_cell.length_c   1.000
_cell.angle_alpha   90.00
_cell.angle_beta   90.00
_cell.angle_gamma   90.00
#
_symmetry.space_group_name_H-M   'P 1'
#
loop_
_entity.id
_entity.type
_entity.pdbx_description
1 polymer ?
#
loop_
_entity_poly.entity_id
_entity_poly.type
_entity_poly.pdbx_seq_one_letter_code
_entity_poly.pdbx_strand_id
1 'polypeptide(L)'
;MEKLAIMGGAPVRQTRISYGHQFIDEKDIEAVVRVLKSDYLTCGPEIEKLERKLCKLTGAKYAVALSNGTAALHGACYAAGIKKGDEVITTPITFVASANCALYCGAVPVFADINEETFNIDPERIAEKVTPKTRAVVAVDYTGQAVELDKIREICHRKGLVLIEDGAHSIGTMYKGIPVGRIADMTTFSFHPVKTVTGGEGGAVLTNDEEYYKRLLLFRTHGITREPGLMNGLSSGDWYYQQIDLGYNYRMTDIQAALISSQLDKLPLFKRRRQEIVKRYDEAFDGMQGIILQKEIKESDTVRHLYILRLDLEALNASRKDIFNALKAENIFCNVHYIPVYYFEYYQKLGYNKGICPKAERLYEQIITLPLYFSMTDEDVESVISGVKKVLGYYRK
;
A
#
# COMPACT_ATOMS: atom_id res chain seq x y z
N MET A 1 -11.35 20.03 -33.23
CA MET A 1 -10.78 19.59 -31.94
C MET A 1 -10.27 20.79 -31.18
N GLU A 2 -10.50 20.84 -29.89
CA GLU A 2 -9.97 21.90 -29.01
C GLU A 2 -8.45 21.80 -28.92
N LYS A 3 -7.75 22.96 -28.98
CA LYS A 3 -6.30 23.01 -28.95
C LYS A 3 -5.79 22.69 -27.53
N LEU A 4 -4.84 21.75 -27.41
CA LEU A 4 -4.23 21.39 -26.13
C LEU A 4 -3.47 22.56 -25.49
N ALA A 5 -3.45 22.67 -24.17
CA ALA A 5 -2.71 23.70 -23.46
C ALA A 5 -1.20 23.62 -23.74
N ILE A 6 -0.62 22.42 -23.85
CA ILE A 6 0.78 22.23 -24.24
C ILE A 6 1.13 22.81 -25.63
N MET A 7 0.12 23.04 -26.47
CA MET A 7 0.24 23.63 -27.79
C MET A 7 -0.22 25.10 -27.85
N GLY A 8 -0.41 25.73 -26.67
CA GLY A 8 -0.87 27.12 -26.56
C GLY A 8 -2.40 27.30 -26.58
N GLY A 9 -3.18 26.24 -26.33
CA GLY A 9 -4.61 26.33 -26.02
C GLY A 9 -4.84 26.76 -24.57
N ALA A 10 -6.10 27.03 -24.20
CA ALA A 10 -6.46 27.25 -22.79
C ALA A 10 -6.45 25.91 -22.03
N PRO A 11 -5.87 25.85 -20.81
CA PRO A 11 -5.98 24.65 -19.98
C PRO A 11 -7.41 24.48 -19.47
N VAL A 12 -7.83 23.25 -19.21
CA VAL A 12 -9.15 22.95 -18.64
C VAL A 12 -9.35 23.56 -17.25
N ARG A 13 -8.27 23.94 -16.60
CA ARG A 13 -8.25 24.52 -15.27
C ARG A 13 -7.10 25.52 -15.10
N GLN A 14 -7.34 26.58 -14.32
CA GLN A 14 -6.31 27.58 -14.05
C GLN A 14 -5.39 27.21 -12.87
N THR A 15 -5.87 26.38 -11.93
CA THR A 15 -5.12 25.97 -10.74
C THR A 15 -4.76 24.49 -10.81
N ARG A 16 -3.62 24.14 -10.22
CA ARG A 16 -3.08 22.77 -10.18
C ARG A 16 -3.96 21.84 -9.35
N ILE A 17 -4.24 20.63 -9.86
CA ILE A 17 -4.72 19.49 -9.09
C ILE A 17 -3.55 18.49 -8.94
N SER A 18 -3.17 18.15 -7.70
CA SER A 18 -2.15 17.12 -7.42
C SER A 18 -2.77 15.72 -7.44
N TYR A 19 -1.96 14.67 -7.71
CA TYR A 19 -2.47 13.29 -7.73
C TYR A 19 -2.96 12.77 -6.38
N GLY A 20 -2.47 13.34 -5.28
CA GLY A 20 -2.84 12.96 -3.92
C GLY A 20 -2.60 14.10 -2.93
N HIS A 21 -3.40 14.14 -1.90
CA HIS A 21 -3.32 15.12 -0.82
C HIS A 21 -3.94 14.53 0.45
N GLN A 22 -3.31 14.76 1.61
CA GLN A 22 -3.88 14.40 2.91
C GLN A 22 -5.01 15.37 3.28
N PHE A 23 -5.89 14.91 4.15
CA PHE A 23 -6.91 15.72 4.77
C PHE A 23 -6.71 15.75 6.29
N ILE A 24 -6.58 16.93 6.85
CA ILE A 24 -6.45 17.19 8.30
C ILE A 24 -7.53 18.19 8.69
N ASP A 25 -8.27 17.89 9.76
CA ASP A 25 -9.26 18.79 10.36
C ASP A 25 -8.93 19.12 11.81
N GLU A 26 -9.78 19.92 12.44
CA GLU A 26 -9.59 20.38 13.83
C GLU A 26 -9.53 19.24 14.82
N LYS A 27 -10.29 18.14 14.60
CA LYS A 27 -10.25 16.96 15.48
C LYS A 27 -8.88 16.27 15.46
N ASP A 28 -8.22 16.26 14.31
CA ASP A 28 -6.86 15.73 14.18
C ASP A 28 -5.85 16.61 14.95
N ILE A 29 -5.99 17.92 14.79
CA ILE A 29 -5.14 18.91 15.49
C ILE A 29 -5.33 18.77 17.01
N GLU A 30 -6.58 18.73 17.48
CA GLU A 30 -6.90 18.54 18.89
C GLU A 30 -6.34 17.24 19.45
N ALA A 31 -6.40 16.14 18.68
CA ALA A 31 -5.84 14.84 19.08
C ALA A 31 -4.32 14.93 19.31
N VAL A 32 -3.59 15.57 18.40
CA VAL A 32 -2.15 15.78 18.51
C VAL A 32 -1.81 16.74 19.66
N VAL A 33 -2.51 17.86 19.77
CA VAL A 33 -2.29 18.85 20.85
C VAL A 33 -2.53 18.23 22.23
N ARG A 34 -3.51 17.34 22.36
CA ARG A 34 -3.79 16.59 23.60
C ARG A 34 -2.59 15.75 24.04
N VAL A 35 -1.94 15.05 23.10
CA VAL A 35 -0.72 14.28 23.37
C VAL A 35 0.46 15.18 23.72
N LEU A 36 0.65 16.30 23.02
CA LEU A 36 1.72 17.26 23.32
C LEU A 36 1.62 17.89 24.72
N LYS A 37 0.40 17.90 25.31
CA LYS A 37 0.14 18.37 26.67
C LYS A 37 0.14 17.25 27.72
N SER A 38 0.34 15.99 27.32
CA SER A 38 0.38 14.83 28.20
C SER A 38 1.79 14.49 28.66
N ASP A 39 1.92 13.54 29.59
CA ASP A 39 3.20 13.05 30.10
C ASP A 39 3.92 12.11 29.12
N TYR A 40 3.25 11.65 28.04
CA TYR A 40 3.77 10.63 27.14
C TYR A 40 3.76 11.13 25.69
N LEU A 41 4.93 11.27 25.10
CA LEU A 41 5.10 11.53 23.65
C LEU A 41 5.41 10.26 22.86
N THR A 42 5.88 9.22 23.57
CA THR A 42 6.18 7.89 23.06
C THR A 42 6.00 6.85 24.15
N CYS A 43 5.74 5.60 23.79
CA CYS A 43 5.52 4.49 24.73
C CYS A 43 4.35 4.73 25.70
N GLY A 44 3.41 5.55 25.35
CA GLY A 44 2.24 5.90 26.13
C GLY A 44 0.96 5.19 25.65
N PRO A 45 -0.20 5.58 26.15
CA PRO A 45 -1.45 4.87 25.93
C PRO A 45 -2.07 5.02 24.53
N GLU A 46 -1.67 6.00 23.74
CA GLU A 46 -2.27 6.23 22.41
C GLU A 46 -1.89 5.13 21.42
N ILE A 47 -0.71 4.52 21.57
CA ILE A 47 -0.28 3.39 20.74
C ILE A 47 -1.21 2.19 20.98
N GLU A 48 -1.45 1.82 22.22
CA GLU A 48 -2.34 0.70 22.57
C GLU A 48 -3.80 0.97 22.14
N LYS A 49 -4.27 2.22 22.26
CA LYS A 49 -5.60 2.61 21.74
C LYS A 49 -5.70 2.44 20.24
N LEU A 50 -4.67 2.83 19.50
CA LEU A 50 -4.59 2.63 18.05
C LEU A 50 -4.62 1.14 17.70
N GLU A 51 -3.78 0.32 18.35
CA GLU A 51 -3.72 -1.13 18.13
C GLU A 51 -5.09 -1.79 18.36
N ARG A 52 -5.77 -1.46 19.45
CA ARG A 52 -7.15 -1.94 19.72
C ARG A 52 -8.14 -1.45 18.66
N LYS A 53 -8.00 -0.22 18.17
CA LYS A 53 -8.88 0.33 17.15
C LYS A 53 -8.69 -0.38 15.79
N LEU A 54 -7.46 -0.71 15.44
CA LEU A 54 -7.15 -1.49 14.24
C LEU A 54 -7.70 -2.93 14.35
N CYS A 55 -7.55 -3.58 15.50
CA CYS A 55 -8.18 -4.88 15.77
C CYS A 55 -9.70 -4.83 15.63
N LYS A 56 -10.34 -3.80 16.18
CA LYS A 56 -11.80 -3.61 16.05
C LYS A 56 -12.24 -3.39 14.60
N LEU A 57 -11.47 -2.61 13.82
CA LEU A 57 -11.76 -2.30 12.44
C LEU A 57 -11.70 -3.55 11.54
N THR A 58 -10.69 -4.40 11.75
CA THR A 58 -10.40 -5.52 10.86
C THR A 58 -10.90 -6.87 11.37
N GLY A 59 -11.13 -6.98 12.68
CA GLY A 59 -11.43 -8.24 13.34
C GLY A 59 -10.20 -9.13 13.56
N ALA A 60 -8.98 -8.62 13.37
CA ALA A 60 -7.75 -9.29 13.76
C ALA A 60 -7.63 -9.36 15.30
N LYS A 61 -6.97 -10.40 15.81
CA LYS A 61 -6.76 -10.57 17.26
C LYS A 61 -5.71 -9.61 17.81
N TYR A 62 -4.66 -9.35 17.03
CA TYR A 62 -3.50 -8.57 17.43
C TYR A 62 -3.15 -7.53 16.37
N ALA A 63 -2.68 -6.38 16.82
CA ALA A 63 -2.07 -5.35 16.00
C ALA A 63 -0.82 -4.84 16.69
N VAL A 64 0.22 -4.55 15.92
CA VAL A 64 1.48 -3.96 16.40
C VAL A 64 1.75 -2.71 15.56
N ALA A 65 1.69 -1.54 16.19
CA ALA A 65 2.02 -0.27 15.57
C ALA A 65 3.53 -0.09 15.44
N LEU A 66 3.98 0.35 14.27
CA LEU A 66 5.38 0.58 13.94
C LEU A 66 5.58 1.96 13.32
N SER A 67 6.82 2.42 13.26
CA SER A 67 7.19 3.78 12.83
C SER A 67 6.78 4.14 11.40
N ASN A 68 6.65 3.17 10.50
CA ASN A 68 6.21 3.35 9.11
C ASN A 68 5.86 2.01 8.44
N GLY A 69 5.28 2.05 7.23
CA GLY A 69 4.91 0.85 6.48
C GLY A 69 6.09 -0.05 6.10
N THR A 70 7.26 0.51 5.83
CA THR A 70 8.49 -0.26 5.55
C THR A 70 8.93 -1.06 6.76
N ALA A 71 8.87 -0.45 7.96
CA ALA A 71 9.14 -1.13 9.23
C ALA A 71 8.11 -2.25 9.50
N ALA A 72 6.84 -2.05 9.09
CA ALA A 72 5.81 -3.06 9.19
C ALA A 72 6.10 -4.28 8.31
N LEU A 73 6.45 -4.06 7.03
CA LEU A 73 6.84 -5.13 6.11
C LEU A 73 8.09 -5.88 6.56
N HIS A 74 9.13 -5.15 7.02
CA HIS A 74 10.33 -5.76 7.58
C HIS A 74 10.00 -6.60 8.82
N GLY A 75 9.18 -6.06 9.73
CA GLY A 75 8.72 -6.78 10.93
C GLY A 75 7.91 -8.03 10.60
N ALA A 76 7.06 -7.99 9.59
CA ALA A 76 6.31 -9.16 9.13
C ALA A 76 7.25 -10.26 8.58
N CYS A 77 8.23 -9.91 7.76
CA CYS A 77 9.24 -10.86 7.28
C CYS A 77 10.07 -11.44 8.44
N TYR A 78 10.49 -10.60 9.39
CA TYR A 78 11.20 -11.07 10.59
C TYR A 78 10.33 -12.02 11.42
N ALA A 79 9.07 -11.65 11.68
CA ALA A 79 8.14 -12.49 12.44
C ALA A 79 7.87 -13.83 11.74
N ALA A 80 7.79 -13.85 10.42
CA ALA A 80 7.70 -15.06 9.62
C ALA A 80 8.95 -15.95 9.65
N GLY A 81 10.05 -15.49 10.28
CA GLY A 81 11.30 -16.24 10.37
C GLY A 81 12.12 -16.25 9.09
N ILE A 82 11.89 -15.30 8.21
CA ILE A 82 12.66 -15.12 6.96
C ILE A 82 14.11 -14.81 7.30
N LYS A 83 15.03 -15.49 6.60
CA LYS A 83 16.46 -15.39 6.85
C LYS A 83 17.27 -15.52 5.56
N LYS A 84 18.57 -15.34 5.69
CA LYS A 84 19.52 -15.45 4.56
C LYS A 84 19.37 -16.78 3.81
N GLY A 85 19.20 -16.64 2.50
CA GLY A 85 19.06 -17.78 1.58
C GLY A 85 17.62 -18.23 1.32
N ASP A 86 16.64 -17.70 2.07
CA ASP A 86 15.23 -17.88 1.78
C ASP A 86 14.80 -17.06 0.56
N GLU A 87 13.67 -17.43 -0.04
CA GLU A 87 13.04 -16.70 -1.12
C GLU A 87 11.67 -16.18 -0.66
N VAL A 88 11.36 -14.94 -1.05
CA VAL A 88 10.05 -14.29 -0.81
C VAL A 88 9.46 -13.86 -2.14
N ILE A 89 8.29 -14.41 -2.47
CA ILE A 89 7.60 -14.07 -3.72
C ILE A 89 6.81 -12.77 -3.54
N THR A 90 6.90 -11.86 -4.51
CA THR A 90 6.09 -10.62 -4.55
C THR A 90 5.84 -10.16 -5.97
N THR A 91 5.03 -9.09 -6.15
CA THR A 91 4.78 -8.43 -7.43
C THR A 91 5.88 -7.43 -7.78
N PRO A 92 6.19 -7.21 -9.06
CA PRO A 92 7.09 -6.12 -9.45
C PRO A 92 6.40 -4.74 -9.48
N ILE A 93 5.06 -4.66 -9.62
CA ILE A 93 4.31 -3.40 -9.63
C ILE A 93 3.89 -3.05 -8.20
N THR A 94 4.83 -2.47 -7.48
CA THR A 94 4.66 -2.03 -6.10
C THR A 94 5.70 -1.00 -5.72
N PHE A 95 5.54 -0.37 -4.56
CA PHE A 95 6.63 0.39 -3.95
C PHE A 95 7.75 -0.56 -3.52
N VAL A 96 8.99 -0.13 -3.62
CA VAL A 96 10.18 -0.98 -3.37
C VAL A 96 10.18 -1.68 -2.01
N ALA A 97 9.48 -1.14 -1.01
CA ALA A 97 9.44 -1.70 0.34
C ALA A 97 8.90 -3.14 0.39
N SER A 98 7.93 -3.48 -0.48
CA SER A 98 7.33 -4.83 -0.56
C SER A 98 8.33 -5.90 -1.04
N ALA A 99 9.39 -5.52 -1.74
CA ALA A 99 10.47 -6.41 -2.13
C ALA A 99 11.71 -6.25 -1.20
N ASN A 100 12.00 -5.02 -0.76
CA ASN A 100 13.12 -4.74 0.13
C ASN A 100 13.00 -5.44 1.49
N CYS A 101 11.78 -5.73 1.96
CA CYS A 101 11.57 -6.43 3.24
C CYS A 101 12.23 -7.81 3.27
N ALA A 102 12.29 -8.52 2.12
CA ALA A 102 13.06 -9.74 1.98
C ALA A 102 14.56 -9.49 2.09
N LEU A 103 15.07 -8.47 1.38
CA LEU A 103 16.49 -8.11 1.39
C LEU A 103 16.98 -7.70 2.79
N TYR A 104 16.14 -7.00 3.57
CA TYR A 104 16.48 -6.62 4.96
C TYR A 104 16.69 -7.85 5.86
N CYS A 105 16.03 -8.97 5.57
CA CYS A 105 16.23 -10.25 6.26
C CYS A 105 17.32 -11.12 5.60
N GLY A 106 18.02 -10.63 4.56
CA GLY A 106 19.03 -11.37 3.80
C GLY A 106 18.45 -12.41 2.84
N ALA A 107 17.15 -12.39 2.61
CA ALA A 107 16.45 -13.26 1.67
C ALA A 107 16.45 -12.65 0.25
N VAL A 108 15.99 -13.45 -0.71
CA VAL A 108 15.95 -13.09 -2.13
C VAL A 108 14.51 -12.83 -2.54
N PRO A 109 14.15 -11.62 -3.01
CA PRO A 109 12.84 -11.37 -3.60
C PRO A 109 12.71 -12.08 -4.95
N VAL A 110 11.60 -12.78 -5.13
CA VAL A 110 11.24 -13.47 -6.38
C VAL A 110 9.99 -12.80 -6.95
N PHE A 111 10.06 -12.34 -8.20
CA PHE A 111 8.95 -11.62 -8.81
C PHE A 111 8.02 -12.56 -9.57
N ALA A 112 6.74 -12.52 -9.22
CA ALA A 112 5.65 -13.18 -9.95
C ALA A 112 4.83 -12.12 -10.71
N ASP A 113 4.41 -12.46 -11.94
CA ASP A 113 3.71 -11.55 -12.82
C ASP A 113 2.27 -11.28 -12.35
N ILE A 114 1.63 -10.32 -12.98
CA ILE A 114 0.31 -9.82 -12.62
C ILE A 114 -0.80 -10.44 -13.48
N ASN A 115 -2.02 -10.35 -13.00
CA ASN A 115 -3.23 -10.47 -13.81
C ASN A 115 -3.48 -9.14 -14.53
N GLU A 116 -3.60 -9.18 -15.86
CA GLU A 116 -3.73 -7.98 -16.70
C GLU A 116 -5.06 -7.24 -16.55
N GLU A 117 -6.08 -7.86 -15.97
CA GLU A 117 -7.39 -7.26 -15.74
C GLU A 117 -7.47 -6.54 -14.39
N THR A 118 -6.99 -7.22 -13.34
CA THR A 118 -7.03 -6.69 -11.96
C THR A 118 -5.80 -5.89 -11.57
N PHE A 119 -4.70 -6.05 -12.31
CA PHE A 119 -3.36 -5.48 -12.06
C PHE A 119 -2.68 -6.02 -10.78
N ASN A 120 -3.35 -6.85 -10.01
CA ASN A 120 -2.80 -7.53 -8.84
C ASN A 120 -1.93 -8.72 -9.24
N ILE A 121 -1.09 -9.18 -8.32
CA ILE A 121 -0.29 -10.41 -8.50
C ILE A 121 -1.19 -11.59 -8.87
N ASP A 122 -0.77 -12.37 -9.86
CA ASP A 122 -1.53 -13.53 -10.35
C ASP A 122 -1.22 -14.77 -9.49
N PRO A 123 -2.24 -15.40 -8.85
CA PRO A 123 -2.04 -16.61 -8.05
C PRO A 123 -1.37 -17.76 -8.81
N GLU A 124 -1.66 -17.92 -10.11
CA GLU A 124 -1.03 -18.97 -10.93
C GLU A 124 0.46 -18.68 -11.10
N ARG A 125 0.83 -17.41 -11.30
CA ARG A 125 2.24 -17.01 -11.41
C ARG A 125 2.99 -17.16 -10.08
N ILE A 126 2.31 -16.97 -8.94
CA ILE A 126 2.88 -17.32 -7.63
C ILE A 126 3.22 -18.82 -7.58
N ALA A 127 2.25 -19.69 -7.92
CA ALA A 127 2.45 -21.13 -7.87
C ALA A 127 3.63 -21.62 -8.71
N GLU A 128 3.85 -21.02 -9.88
CA GLU A 128 4.98 -21.34 -10.78
C GLU A 128 6.34 -20.93 -10.21
N LYS A 129 6.39 -19.93 -9.33
CA LYS A 129 7.64 -19.39 -8.77
C LYS A 129 8.05 -20.07 -7.47
N VAL A 130 7.22 -20.95 -6.89
CA VAL A 130 7.53 -21.63 -5.63
C VAL A 130 8.68 -22.63 -5.83
N THR A 131 9.71 -22.49 -5.01
CA THR A 131 10.86 -23.39 -4.92
C THR A 131 11.00 -23.98 -3.51
N PRO A 132 11.89 -24.94 -3.26
CA PRO A 132 12.19 -25.43 -1.90
C PRO A 132 12.75 -24.36 -0.95
N LYS A 133 13.23 -23.21 -1.47
CA LYS A 133 13.73 -22.07 -0.69
C LYS A 133 12.65 -21.05 -0.37
N THR A 134 11.52 -21.08 -1.04
CA THR A 134 10.42 -20.14 -0.81
C THR A 134 9.86 -20.32 0.61
N ARG A 135 9.67 -19.22 1.33
CA ARG A 135 9.15 -19.20 2.71
C ARG A 135 7.93 -18.32 2.87
N ALA A 136 7.79 -17.29 2.07
CA ALA A 136 6.64 -16.37 2.16
C ALA A 136 6.23 -15.83 0.80
N VAL A 137 5.00 -15.35 0.75
CA VAL A 137 4.44 -14.50 -0.30
C VAL A 137 4.09 -13.17 0.31
N VAL A 138 4.60 -12.06 -0.26
CA VAL A 138 4.17 -10.69 0.04
C VAL A 138 3.22 -10.28 -1.10
N ALA A 139 1.93 -10.38 -0.83
CA ALA A 139 0.87 -10.06 -1.79
C ALA A 139 0.39 -8.63 -1.59
N VAL A 140 0.53 -7.78 -2.61
CA VAL A 140 0.24 -6.35 -2.54
C VAL A 140 -1.16 -6.06 -3.05
N ASP A 141 -1.98 -5.42 -2.24
CA ASP A 141 -3.32 -4.92 -2.60
C ASP A 141 -3.20 -3.66 -3.47
N TYR A 142 -2.74 -3.85 -4.70
CA TYR A 142 -2.44 -2.74 -5.59
C TYR A 142 -3.69 -1.89 -5.86
N THR A 143 -3.52 -0.57 -5.84
CA THR A 143 -4.58 0.45 -5.95
C THR A 143 -5.59 0.52 -4.79
N GLY A 144 -5.50 -0.38 -3.81
CA GLY A 144 -6.46 -0.57 -2.73
C GLY A 144 -7.42 -1.75 -2.96
N GLN A 145 -7.35 -2.41 -4.12
CA GLN A 145 -8.08 -3.64 -4.39
C GLN A 145 -7.35 -4.82 -3.76
N ALA A 146 -8.01 -5.55 -2.87
CA ALA A 146 -7.46 -6.77 -2.31
C ALA A 146 -7.06 -7.77 -3.41
N VAL A 147 -5.97 -8.50 -3.21
CA VAL A 147 -5.60 -9.63 -4.06
C VAL A 147 -6.62 -10.78 -3.93
N GLU A 148 -6.54 -11.80 -4.76
CA GLU A 148 -7.35 -13.01 -4.62
C GLU A 148 -6.90 -13.84 -3.41
N LEU A 149 -7.18 -13.32 -2.20
CA LEU A 149 -6.65 -13.81 -0.92
C LEU A 149 -6.92 -15.29 -0.66
N ASP A 150 -8.11 -15.78 -1.01
CA ASP A 150 -8.46 -17.19 -0.84
C ASP A 150 -7.60 -18.12 -1.69
N LYS A 151 -7.37 -17.78 -2.96
CA LYS A 151 -6.53 -18.55 -3.86
C LYS A 151 -5.06 -18.54 -3.44
N ILE A 152 -4.54 -17.34 -3.08
CA ILE A 152 -3.15 -17.21 -2.63
C ILE A 152 -2.94 -17.94 -1.30
N ARG A 153 -3.90 -17.81 -0.36
CA ARG A 153 -3.86 -18.53 0.92
C ARG A 153 -3.85 -20.05 0.74
N GLU A 154 -4.66 -20.56 -0.20
CA GLU A 154 -4.66 -21.98 -0.51
C GLU A 154 -3.30 -22.45 -1.03
N ILE A 155 -2.66 -21.68 -1.92
CA ILE A 155 -1.31 -21.98 -2.42
C ILE A 155 -0.32 -21.99 -1.26
N CYS A 156 -0.33 -20.93 -0.42
CA CYS A 156 0.57 -20.82 0.74
C CYS A 156 0.38 -22.00 1.70
N HIS A 157 -0.85 -22.34 2.05
CA HIS A 157 -1.15 -23.45 2.96
C HIS A 157 -0.63 -24.80 2.41
N ARG A 158 -0.91 -25.11 1.13
CA ARG A 158 -0.43 -26.35 0.50
C ARG A 158 1.10 -26.46 0.43
N LYS A 159 1.79 -25.33 0.40
CA LYS A 159 3.25 -25.26 0.26
C LYS A 159 3.98 -24.95 1.57
N GLY A 160 3.27 -24.75 2.67
CA GLY A 160 3.85 -24.38 3.96
C GLY A 160 4.51 -22.99 3.95
N LEU A 161 3.94 -22.04 3.21
CA LEU A 161 4.42 -20.66 3.07
C LEU A 161 3.61 -19.71 3.96
N VAL A 162 4.25 -18.65 4.43
CA VAL A 162 3.58 -17.55 5.15
C VAL A 162 3.00 -16.57 4.14
N LEU A 163 1.74 -16.18 4.29
CA LEU A 163 1.09 -15.13 3.51
C LEU A 163 1.18 -13.80 4.26
N ILE A 164 1.92 -12.85 3.72
CA ILE A 164 1.98 -11.46 4.17
C ILE A 164 1.20 -10.62 3.15
N GLU A 165 0.11 -10.01 3.60
CA GLU A 165 -0.68 -9.08 2.80
C GLU A 165 -0.13 -7.66 2.97
N ASP A 166 0.38 -7.06 1.91
CA ASP A 166 0.74 -5.64 1.90
C ASP A 166 -0.50 -4.81 1.60
N GLY A 167 -1.21 -4.48 2.66
CA GLY A 167 -2.41 -3.66 2.66
C GLY A 167 -2.15 -2.15 2.73
N ALA A 168 -0.94 -1.68 2.37
CA ALA A 168 -0.60 -0.25 2.42
C ALA A 168 -1.54 0.66 1.62
N HIS A 169 -2.34 0.11 0.70
CA HIS A 169 -3.33 0.82 -0.10
C HIS A 169 -4.78 0.50 0.28
N SER A 170 -5.05 -0.55 1.09
CA SER A 170 -6.36 -1.20 1.16
C SER A 170 -7.07 -1.10 2.52
N ILE A 171 -6.61 -0.21 3.42
CA ILE A 171 -7.31 0.00 4.70
C ILE A 171 -8.79 0.35 4.48
N GLY A 172 -9.69 -0.44 5.08
CA GLY A 172 -11.14 -0.29 4.92
C GLY A 172 -11.75 -1.05 3.73
N THR A 173 -10.92 -1.70 2.89
CA THR A 173 -11.38 -2.62 1.84
C THR A 173 -11.92 -3.91 2.44
N MET A 174 -12.97 -4.46 1.79
CA MET A 174 -13.53 -5.76 2.12
C MET A 174 -13.29 -6.71 0.95
N TYR A 175 -12.85 -7.93 1.24
CA TYR A 175 -12.75 -9.03 0.30
C TYR A 175 -13.74 -10.12 0.66
N LYS A 176 -14.72 -10.37 -0.21
CA LYS A 176 -15.81 -11.36 0.03
C LYS A 176 -16.49 -11.17 1.40
N GLY A 177 -16.76 -9.92 1.77
CA GLY A 177 -17.40 -9.56 3.04
C GLY A 177 -16.49 -9.63 4.28
N ILE A 178 -15.20 -9.94 4.11
CA ILE A 178 -14.19 -10.00 5.19
C ILE A 178 -13.26 -8.80 5.07
N PRO A 179 -13.02 -8.02 6.16
CA PRO A 179 -12.08 -6.91 6.10
C PRO A 179 -10.66 -7.36 5.75
N VAL A 180 -9.97 -6.57 4.92
CA VAL A 180 -8.51 -6.66 4.78
C VAL A 180 -7.88 -6.50 6.16
N GLY A 181 -6.88 -7.30 6.47
CA GLY A 181 -6.28 -7.38 7.81
C GLY A 181 -6.64 -8.64 8.61
N ARG A 182 -7.54 -9.50 8.08
CA ARG A 182 -8.03 -10.67 8.82
C ARG A 182 -7.71 -12.02 8.20
N ILE A 183 -7.46 -12.06 6.87
CA ILE A 183 -7.38 -13.33 6.11
C ILE A 183 -5.96 -13.88 6.06
N ALA A 184 -4.98 -13.03 5.78
CA ALA A 184 -3.58 -13.41 5.72
C ALA A 184 -3.00 -13.78 7.09
N ASP A 185 -1.86 -14.44 7.13
CA ASP A 185 -1.14 -14.73 8.37
C ASP A 185 -0.70 -13.43 9.06
N MET A 186 -0.24 -12.48 8.24
CA MET A 186 0.02 -11.09 8.65
C MET A 186 -0.43 -10.12 7.56
N THR A 187 -1.02 -8.99 7.97
CA THR A 187 -1.35 -7.87 7.06
C THR A 187 -0.63 -6.61 7.52
N THR A 188 0.01 -5.89 6.60
CA THR A 188 0.70 -4.63 6.92
C THR A 188 -0.09 -3.44 6.40
N PHE A 189 -0.15 -2.36 7.21
CA PHE A 189 -0.70 -1.07 6.79
C PHE A 189 0.37 0.03 6.82
N SER A 190 0.14 1.06 6.01
CA SER A 190 0.94 2.28 5.96
C SER A 190 0.08 3.51 6.23
N PHE A 191 0.61 4.44 7.02
CA PHE A 191 -0.04 5.71 7.35
C PHE A 191 0.80 6.91 6.86
N HIS A 192 1.51 6.74 5.74
CA HIS A 192 2.21 7.81 5.04
C HIS A 192 1.21 8.90 4.56
N PRO A 193 1.62 10.19 4.40
CA PRO A 193 0.71 11.31 4.09
C PRO A 193 -0.26 11.09 2.93
N VAL A 194 0.16 10.42 1.86
CA VAL A 194 -0.71 10.20 0.68
C VAL A 194 -1.72 9.07 0.86
N LYS A 195 -1.61 8.26 1.94
CA LYS A 195 -2.51 7.13 2.17
C LYS A 195 -3.92 7.60 2.57
N THR A 196 -4.88 6.68 2.52
CA THR A 196 -6.28 6.97 2.87
C THR A 196 -6.41 7.49 4.31
N VAL A 197 -5.60 6.95 5.22
CA VAL A 197 -5.45 7.39 6.62
C VAL A 197 -3.99 7.76 6.83
N THR A 198 -3.71 8.89 7.46
CA THR A 198 -2.33 9.36 7.70
C THR A 198 -2.00 9.59 9.16
N GLY A 199 -0.72 9.39 9.49
CA GLY A 199 -0.07 9.81 10.74
C GLY A 199 1.17 10.69 10.50
N GLY A 200 1.33 11.23 9.26
CA GLY A 200 2.60 11.81 8.81
C GLY A 200 3.59 10.71 8.43
N GLU A 201 3.92 9.83 9.33
CA GLU A 201 4.50 8.50 9.14
C GLU A 201 3.79 7.54 10.07
N GLY A 202 3.84 6.25 9.78
CA GLY A 202 3.26 5.20 10.59
C GLY A 202 3.05 3.92 9.78
N GLY A 203 2.99 2.82 10.49
CA GLY A 203 2.65 1.51 9.95
C GLY A 203 2.05 0.61 11.04
N ALA A 204 1.49 -0.50 10.65
CA ALA A 204 1.03 -1.52 11.57
C ALA A 204 1.13 -2.90 10.93
N VAL A 205 1.33 -3.93 11.76
CA VAL A 205 1.15 -5.33 11.37
C VAL A 205 0.00 -5.89 12.18
N LEU A 206 -0.93 -6.54 11.49
CA LEU A 206 -2.06 -7.25 12.08
C LEU A 206 -1.87 -8.76 11.90
N THR A 207 -2.27 -9.54 12.91
CA THR A 207 -2.19 -11.00 12.85
C THR A 207 -3.23 -11.65 13.78
N ASN A 208 -3.52 -12.92 13.52
CA ASN A 208 -4.31 -13.75 14.43
C ASN A 208 -3.44 -14.76 15.21
N ASP A 209 -2.14 -14.78 14.95
CA ASP A 209 -1.16 -15.66 15.55
C ASP A 209 -0.41 -14.95 16.69
N GLU A 210 -0.43 -15.56 17.89
CA GLU A 210 0.21 -14.99 19.07
C GLU A 210 1.73 -15.01 19.01
N GLU A 211 2.34 -15.98 18.32
CA GLU A 211 3.78 -16.08 18.19
C GLU A 211 4.32 -14.98 17.26
N TYR A 212 3.63 -14.69 16.14
CA TYR A 212 3.97 -13.54 15.31
C TYR A 212 3.83 -12.23 16.09
N TYR A 213 2.76 -12.07 16.87
CA TYR A 213 2.56 -10.89 17.71
C TYR A 213 3.72 -10.67 18.69
N LYS A 214 4.11 -11.70 19.45
CA LYS A 214 5.23 -11.63 20.41
C LYS A 214 6.55 -11.27 19.72
N ARG A 215 6.83 -11.88 18.58
CA ARG A 215 8.04 -11.57 17.79
C ARG A 215 8.04 -10.14 17.29
N LEU A 216 6.92 -9.61 16.83
CA LEU A 216 6.78 -8.22 16.40
C LEU A 216 7.00 -7.23 17.55
N LEU A 217 6.55 -7.52 18.76
CA LEU A 217 6.81 -6.68 19.94
C LEU A 217 8.31 -6.60 20.26
N LEU A 218 9.00 -7.72 20.23
CA LEU A 218 10.46 -7.76 20.40
C LEU A 218 11.17 -7.00 19.28
N PHE A 219 10.78 -7.26 18.04
CA PHE A 219 11.37 -6.63 16.85
C PHE A 219 11.32 -5.09 16.89
N ARG A 220 10.16 -4.51 17.24
CA ARG A 220 9.99 -3.04 17.28
C ARG A 220 10.74 -2.37 18.44
N THR A 221 11.23 -3.15 19.43
CA THR A 221 11.78 -2.64 20.70
C THR A 221 13.13 -3.27 21.02
N HIS A 222 14.08 -3.22 20.08
CA HIS A 222 15.47 -3.68 20.23
C HIS A 222 15.65 -5.16 20.61
N GLY A 223 14.61 -6.01 20.54
CA GLY A 223 14.66 -7.38 21.04
C GLY A 223 14.73 -7.49 22.55
N ILE A 224 14.32 -6.43 23.27
CA ILE A 224 14.38 -6.33 24.71
C ILE A 224 13.06 -6.81 25.34
N THR A 225 13.18 -7.60 26.41
CA THR A 225 12.07 -8.02 27.24
C THR A 225 12.32 -7.76 28.72
N ARG A 226 11.21 -7.54 29.47
CA ARG A 226 11.18 -7.55 30.94
C ARG A 226 10.29 -8.68 31.46
N GLU A 227 9.75 -9.48 30.57
CA GLU A 227 8.86 -10.59 30.92
C GLU A 227 9.66 -11.72 31.57
N PRO A 228 9.39 -12.07 32.84
CA PRO A 228 10.18 -13.06 33.57
C PRO A 228 10.26 -14.43 32.88
N GLY A 229 9.18 -14.85 32.21
CA GLY A 229 9.14 -16.13 31.49
C GLY A 229 9.99 -16.19 30.23
N LEU A 230 10.43 -15.05 29.71
CA LEU A 230 11.29 -14.95 28.52
C LEU A 230 12.75 -14.64 28.87
N MET A 231 13.05 -14.27 30.12
CA MET A 231 14.39 -13.96 30.57
C MET A 231 15.09 -15.22 31.13
N ASN A 232 16.40 -15.30 30.89
CA ASN A 232 17.25 -16.35 31.48
C ASN A 232 17.79 -15.90 32.84
N GLY A 233 17.64 -16.74 33.87
CA GLY A 233 18.14 -16.45 35.22
C GLY A 233 17.23 -15.54 36.07
N LEU A 234 17.78 -15.05 37.18
CA LEU A 234 17.05 -14.19 38.12
C LEU A 234 17.23 -12.71 37.77
N SER A 235 16.17 -11.91 37.90
CA SER A 235 16.21 -10.47 37.81
C SER A 235 17.07 -9.88 38.95
N SER A 236 17.91 -8.89 38.63
CA SER A 236 18.71 -8.17 39.62
C SER A 236 17.93 -7.02 40.30
N GLY A 237 16.69 -6.76 39.87
CA GLY A 237 15.82 -5.69 40.38
C GLY A 237 14.85 -5.17 39.33
N ASP A 238 14.01 -4.20 39.70
CA ASP A 238 12.93 -3.67 38.83
C ASP A 238 13.42 -2.97 37.56
N TRP A 239 14.66 -2.55 37.51
CA TRP A 239 15.31 -1.96 36.32
C TRP A 239 15.80 -3.01 35.33
N TYR A 240 15.85 -4.29 35.71
CA TYR A 240 16.48 -5.34 34.90
C TYR A 240 15.65 -5.68 33.65
N TYR A 241 16.34 -5.91 32.57
CA TYR A 241 15.80 -6.40 31.31
C TYR A 241 16.86 -7.20 30.56
N GLN A 242 16.44 -7.99 29.59
CA GLN A 242 17.35 -8.72 28.72
C GLN A 242 17.05 -8.41 27.26
N GLN A 243 18.12 -8.32 26.46
CA GLN A 243 18.02 -8.40 25.01
C GLN A 243 18.12 -9.87 24.62
N ILE A 244 17.02 -10.45 24.14
CA ILE A 244 16.93 -11.87 23.80
C ILE A 244 16.92 -12.14 22.31
N ASP A 245 16.81 -11.08 21.50
CA ASP A 245 16.87 -11.14 20.02
C ASP A 245 17.40 -9.82 19.46
N LEU A 246 17.69 -9.79 18.16
CA LEU A 246 18.06 -8.55 17.48
C LEU A 246 16.78 -7.84 17.02
N GLY A 247 16.50 -6.69 17.62
CA GLY A 247 15.40 -5.82 17.23
C GLY A 247 15.86 -4.41 16.88
N TYR A 248 14.91 -3.56 16.53
CA TYR A 248 15.12 -2.20 16.04
C TYR A 248 14.40 -1.17 16.92
N ASN A 249 14.68 0.10 16.75
CA ASN A 249 13.84 1.16 17.26
C ASN A 249 12.79 1.53 16.20
N TYR A 250 11.78 0.70 16.07
CA TYR A 250 10.67 0.90 15.11
C TYR A 250 9.36 1.27 15.82
N ARG A 251 9.45 1.80 17.03
CA ARG A 251 8.27 2.28 17.78
C ARG A 251 7.64 3.47 17.07
N MET A 252 6.32 3.47 17.01
CA MET A 252 5.52 4.65 16.69
C MET A 252 5.49 5.59 17.90
N THR A 253 5.38 6.87 17.69
CA THR A 253 5.13 7.86 18.76
C THR A 253 3.65 7.94 19.10
N ASP A 254 3.30 8.38 20.32
CA ASP A 254 1.91 8.65 20.71
C ASP A 254 1.29 9.78 19.89
N ILE A 255 2.11 10.74 19.43
CA ILE A 255 1.69 11.83 18.52
C ILE A 255 1.13 11.25 17.22
N GLN A 256 1.87 10.34 16.58
CA GLN A 256 1.44 9.68 15.35
C GLN A 256 0.21 8.78 15.61
N ALA A 257 0.24 8.02 16.70
CA ALA A 257 -0.86 7.12 17.07
C ALA A 257 -2.18 7.88 17.31
N ALA A 258 -2.13 9.03 17.97
CA ALA A 258 -3.30 9.88 18.18
C ALA A 258 -3.86 10.44 16.88
N LEU A 259 -2.99 10.92 15.98
CA LEU A 259 -3.40 11.40 14.65
C LEU A 259 -4.05 10.28 13.84
N ILE A 260 -3.41 9.10 13.75
CA ILE A 260 -3.95 7.95 13.02
C ILE A 260 -5.31 7.52 13.62
N SER A 261 -5.42 7.50 14.94
CA SER A 261 -6.67 7.14 15.63
C SER A 261 -7.81 8.11 15.29
N SER A 262 -7.55 9.42 15.24
CA SER A 262 -8.50 10.45 14.79
C SER A 262 -8.91 10.25 13.32
N GLN A 263 -7.94 9.99 12.46
CA GLN A 263 -8.16 9.74 11.03
C GLN A 263 -9.02 8.47 10.79
N LEU A 264 -8.80 7.41 11.56
CA LEU A 264 -9.58 6.16 11.46
C LEU A 264 -11.07 6.36 11.75
N ASP A 265 -11.44 7.32 12.60
CA ASP A 265 -12.86 7.67 12.84
C ASP A 265 -13.56 8.23 11.59
N LYS A 266 -12.78 8.79 10.67
CA LYS A 266 -13.25 9.37 9.40
C LYS A 266 -13.15 8.39 8.22
N LEU A 267 -12.59 7.19 8.42
CA LEU A 267 -12.41 6.21 7.34
C LEU A 267 -13.70 5.91 6.56
N PRO A 268 -14.91 5.77 7.19
CA PRO A 268 -16.13 5.57 6.42
C PRO A 268 -16.46 6.73 5.47
N LEU A 269 -16.15 7.97 5.88
CA LEU A 269 -16.33 9.17 5.06
C LEU A 269 -15.32 9.19 3.91
N PHE A 270 -14.06 8.91 4.19
CA PHE A 270 -12.99 8.81 3.18
C PHE A 270 -13.29 7.74 2.12
N LYS A 271 -13.72 6.56 2.57
CA LYS A 271 -14.14 5.45 1.71
C LYS A 271 -15.24 5.89 0.75
N ARG A 272 -16.35 6.43 1.27
CA ARG A 272 -17.49 6.86 0.47
C ARG A 272 -17.07 7.87 -0.59
N ARG A 273 -16.33 8.93 -0.21
CA ARG A 273 -15.92 9.96 -1.17
C ARG A 273 -15.00 9.41 -2.27
N ARG A 274 -14.05 8.54 -1.92
CA ARG A 274 -13.19 7.89 -2.91
C ARG A 274 -14.00 7.01 -3.88
N GLN A 275 -14.95 6.25 -3.38
CA GLN A 275 -15.84 5.42 -4.21
C GLN A 275 -16.73 6.27 -5.15
N GLU A 276 -17.24 7.41 -4.67
CA GLU A 276 -17.98 8.36 -5.51
C GLU A 276 -17.12 8.90 -6.65
N ILE A 277 -15.88 9.32 -6.37
CA ILE A 277 -14.98 9.83 -7.40
C ILE A 277 -14.62 8.73 -8.41
N VAL A 278 -14.27 7.51 -7.93
CA VAL A 278 -13.95 6.36 -8.79
C VAL A 278 -15.12 6.02 -9.71
N LYS A 279 -16.34 5.95 -9.17
CA LYS A 279 -17.53 5.70 -9.96
C LYS A 279 -17.70 6.71 -11.09
N ARG A 280 -17.51 8.01 -10.81
CA ARG A 280 -17.59 9.07 -11.84
C ARG A 280 -16.51 8.93 -12.91
N TYR A 281 -15.29 8.53 -12.53
CA TYR A 281 -14.22 8.27 -13.49
C TYR A 281 -14.54 7.06 -14.36
N ASP A 282 -14.99 5.95 -13.76
CA ASP A 282 -15.37 4.74 -14.49
C ASP A 282 -16.51 5.03 -15.49
N GLU A 283 -17.58 5.71 -15.06
CA GLU A 283 -18.69 6.11 -15.93
C GLU A 283 -18.25 7.05 -17.07
N ALA A 284 -17.27 7.93 -16.80
CA ALA A 284 -16.77 8.89 -17.81
C ALA A 284 -15.85 8.26 -18.85
N PHE A 285 -15.16 7.18 -18.47
CA PHE A 285 -14.11 6.55 -19.28
C PHE A 285 -14.50 5.17 -19.82
N ASP A 286 -15.60 4.59 -19.37
CA ASP A 286 -16.09 3.30 -19.89
C ASP A 286 -16.38 3.39 -21.39
N GLY A 287 -15.88 2.42 -22.14
CA GLY A 287 -16.00 2.37 -23.60
C GLY A 287 -15.22 3.47 -24.36
N MET A 288 -14.45 4.32 -23.66
CA MET A 288 -13.66 5.36 -24.31
C MET A 288 -12.45 4.76 -25.03
N GLN A 289 -12.35 5.01 -26.35
CA GLN A 289 -11.21 4.56 -27.16
C GLN A 289 -9.89 5.10 -26.60
N GLY A 290 -8.90 4.21 -26.43
CA GLY A 290 -7.59 4.55 -25.87
C GLY A 290 -7.49 4.35 -24.37
N ILE A 291 -8.52 3.82 -23.69
CA ILE A 291 -8.54 3.53 -22.27
C ILE A 291 -8.91 2.05 -22.02
N ILE A 292 -8.23 1.45 -21.07
CA ILE A 292 -8.55 0.13 -20.50
C ILE A 292 -8.74 0.32 -18.99
N LEU A 293 -9.95 0.06 -18.49
CA LEU A 293 -10.24 0.18 -17.06
C LEU A 293 -9.75 -1.05 -16.29
N GLN A 294 -9.28 -0.82 -15.05
CA GLN A 294 -8.96 -1.90 -14.12
C GLN A 294 -10.25 -2.61 -13.71
N LYS A 295 -10.33 -3.92 -13.89
CA LYS A 295 -11.46 -4.72 -13.41
C LYS A 295 -11.40 -4.90 -11.91
N GLU A 296 -12.54 -4.75 -11.26
CA GLU A 296 -12.69 -5.07 -9.85
C GLU A 296 -12.93 -6.57 -9.65
N ILE A 297 -12.28 -7.14 -8.63
CA ILE A 297 -12.50 -8.52 -8.22
C ILE A 297 -13.94 -8.61 -7.68
N LYS A 298 -14.69 -9.59 -8.19
CA LYS A 298 -16.07 -9.82 -7.77
C LYS A 298 -16.16 -10.00 -6.25
N GLU A 299 -17.21 -9.43 -5.65
CA GLU A 299 -17.47 -9.48 -4.21
C GLU A 299 -16.45 -8.68 -3.35
N SER A 300 -15.62 -7.82 -3.97
CA SER A 300 -14.82 -6.82 -3.28
C SER A 300 -15.63 -5.54 -3.05
N ASP A 301 -15.39 -4.89 -1.90
CA ASP A 301 -15.85 -3.54 -1.60
C ASP A 301 -14.59 -2.68 -1.37
N THR A 302 -14.04 -2.20 -2.49
CA THR A 302 -12.70 -1.63 -2.57
C THR A 302 -12.67 -0.17 -2.10
N VAL A 303 -11.67 0.16 -1.28
CA VAL A 303 -11.27 1.55 -1.01
C VAL A 303 -10.09 1.90 -1.92
N ARG A 304 -10.37 2.47 -3.09
CA ARG A 304 -9.31 2.87 -4.02
C ARG A 304 -8.41 3.93 -3.41
N HIS A 305 -7.15 3.59 -3.24
CA HIS A 305 -6.08 4.54 -2.91
C HIS A 305 -5.57 5.26 -4.14
N LEU A 306 -5.42 4.54 -5.26
CA LEU A 306 -5.00 5.05 -6.55
C LEU A 306 -6.08 4.79 -7.60
N TYR A 307 -6.23 5.73 -8.55
CA TYR A 307 -6.96 5.49 -9.78
C TYR A 307 -5.98 5.40 -10.94
N ILE A 308 -5.90 4.22 -11.54
CA ILE A 308 -4.99 3.92 -12.66
C ILE A 308 -5.74 4.02 -13.96
N LEU A 309 -5.32 4.95 -14.80
CA LEU A 309 -5.71 5.04 -16.20
C LEU A 309 -4.72 4.22 -17.02
N ARG A 310 -5.13 3.07 -17.54
CA ARG A 310 -4.33 2.29 -18.48
C ARG A 310 -4.63 2.74 -19.90
N LEU A 311 -3.60 3.16 -20.63
CA LEU A 311 -3.69 3.62 -22.01
C LEU A 311 -3.61 2.44 -22.97
N ASP A 312 -4.52 2.37 -23.91
CA ASP A 312 -4.37 1.56 -25.13
C ASP A 312 -3.56 2.35 -26.14
N LEU A 313 -2.24 2.20 -26.09
CA LEU A 313 -1.30 2.94 -26.96
C LEU A 313 -1.44 2.55 -28.44
N GLU A 314 -2.05 1.43 -28.76
CA GLU A 314 -2.33 1.03 -30.14
C GLU A 314 -3.45 1.88 -30.77
N ALA A 315 -4.38 2.35 -29.94
CA ALA A 315 -5.48 3.22 -30.36
C ALA A 315 -5.12 4.73 -30.35
N LEU A 316 -3.88 5.08 -29.97
CA LEU A 316 -3.45 6.46 -29.79
C LEU A 316 -2.23 6.82 -30.65
N ASN A 317 -2.19 8.08 -31.13
CA ASN A 317 -1.06 8.68 -31.86
C ASN A 317 -0.10 9.42 -30.90
N ALA A 318 0.13 8.88 -29.70
CA ALA A 318 0.99 9.49 -28.69
C ALA A 318 1.58 8.42 -27.76
N SER A 319 2.74 8.69 -27.20
CA SER A 319 3.30 7.90 -26.12
C SER A 319 2.66 8.25 -24.76
N ARG A 320 2.81 7.38 -23.76
CA ARG A 320 2.43 7.69 -22.37
C ARG A 320 3.05 9.02 -21.90
N LYS A 321 4.31 9.30 -22.27
CA LYS A 321 5.01 10.54 -21.91
C LYS A 321 4.33 11.77 -22.48
N ASP A 322 3.88 11.70 -23.74
CA ASP A 322 3.19 12.82 -24.39
C ASP A 322 1.87 13.11 -23.70
N ILE A 323 1.07 12.08 -23.41
CA ILE A 323 -0.20 12.18 -22.68
C ILE A 323 0.01 12.72 -21.28
N PHE A 324 1.01 12.21 -20.55
CA PHE A 324 1.36 12.68 -19.20
C PHE A 324 1.71 14.18 -19.21
N ASN A 325 2.53 14.62 -20.18
CA ASN A 325 2.91 16.03 -20.31
C ASN A 325 1.74 16.91 -20.73
N ALA A 326 0.87 16.41 -21.61
CA ALA A 326 -0.34 17.13 -22.02
C ALA A 326 -1.30 17.33 -20.83
N LEU A 327 -1.57 16.28 -20.02
CA LEU A 327 -2.38 16.40 -18.80
C LEU A 327 -1.76 17.39 -17.81
N LYS A 328 -0.45 17.37 -17.65
CA LYS A 328 0.26 18.35 -16.79
C LYS A 328 0.06 19.78 -17.29
N ALA A 329 0.08 20.01 -18.60
CA ALA A 329 -0.19 21.34 -19.17
C ALA A 329 -1.66 21.78 -19.00
N GLU A 330 -2.58 20.85 -18.89
CA GLU A 330 -3.99 21.10 -18.52
C GLU A 330 -4.18 21.35 -17.00
N ASN A 331 -3.09 21.48 -16.21
CA ASN A 331 -3.04 21.61 -14.76
C ASN A 331 -3.52 20.36 -13.98
N ILE A 332 -3.49 19.18 -14.60
CA ILE A 332 -3.77 17.88 -13.97
C ILE A 332 -2.43 17.17 -13.74
N PHE A 333 -1.98 17.14 -12.48
CA PHE A 333 -0.68 16.59 -12.12
C PHE A 333 -0.84 15.11 -11.73
N CYS A 334 -0.58 14.26 -12.72
CA CYS A 334 -0.57 12.81 -12.59
C CYS A 334 0.72 12.26 -11.98
N ASN A 335 0.75 10.96 -11.73
CA ASN A 335 1.95 10.20 -11.36
C ASN A 335 1.96 8.86 -12.12
N VAL A 336 2.96 8.02 -11.88
CA VAL A 336 3.03 6.64 -12.37
C VAL A 336 3.36 5.71 -11.19
N HIS A 337 2.43 4.86 -10.83
CA HIS A 337 2.57 3.85 -9.79
C HIS A 337 2.40 2.45 -10.40
N TYR A 338 3.48 1.63 -10.54
CA TYR A 338 4.87 1.91 -10.16
C TYR A 338 5.82 1.49 -11.29
N ILE A 339 7.06 1.98 -11.23
CA ILE A 339 8.16 1.41 -12.02
C ILE A 339 8.39 -0.01 -11.50
N PRO A 340 8.48 -1.05 -12.36
CA PRO A 340 8.81 -2.40 -11.91
C PRO A 340 10.07 -2.40 -11.03
N VAL A 341 9.98 -3.00 -9.83
CA VAL A 341 11.05 -2.92 -8.82
C VAL A 341 12.41 -3.33 -9.37
N TYR A 342 12.46 -4.35 -10.18
CA TYR A 342 13.72 -4.83 -10.76
C TYR A 342 14.26 -3.95 -11.91
N TYR A 343 13.58 -2.86 -12.28
CA TYR A 343 14.11 -1.85 -13.20
C TYR A 343 15.08 -0.88 -12.50
N PHE A 344 15.04 -0.79 -11.18
CA PHE A 344 15.96 0.07 -10.44
C PHE A 344 17.39 -0.47 -10.47
N GLU A 345 18.36 0.43 -10.58
CA GLU A 345 19.79 0.12 -10.66
C GLU A 345 20.26 -0.84 -9.56
N TYR A 346 19.75 -0.66 -8.32
CA TYR A 346 20.10 -1.53 -7.21
C TYR A 346 19.74 -3.00 -7.47
N TYR A 347 18.53 -3.26 -7.97
CA TYR A 347 18.09 -4.61 -8.32
C TYR A 347 18.83 -5.19 -9.52
N GLN A 348 19.18 -4.35 -10.51
CA GLN A 348 20.01 -4.76 -11.65
C GLN A 348 21.41 -5.20 -11.19
N LYS A 349 22.00 -4.51 -10.21
CA LYS A 349 23.27 -4.93 -9.57
C LYS A 349 23.15 -6.26 -8.81
N LEU A 350 21.96 -6.64 -8.36
CA LEU A 350 21.67 -7.95 -7.77
C LEU A 350 21.43 -9.04 -8.82
N GLY A 351 21.50 -8.72 -10.13
CA GLY A 351 21.34 -9.67 -11.23
C GLY A 351 19.93 -9.77 -11.80
N TYR A 352 18.99 -8.93 -11.37
CA TYR A 352 17.66 -8.89 -11.98
C TYR A 352 17.70 -8.15 -13.33
N ASN A 353 16.92 -8.64 -14.30
CA ASN A 353 16.87 -8.08 -15.64
C ASN A 353 15.41 -7.83 -16.08
N LYS A 354 15.23 -7.02 -17.13
CA LYS A 354 13.95 -6.90 -17.83
C LYS A 354 13.53 -8.23 -18.43
N GLY A 355 12.23 -8.44 -18.61
CA GLY A 355 11.65 -9.67 -19.19
C GLY A 355 11.20 -10.69 -18.13
N ILE A 356 11.40 -10.42 -16.82
CA ILE A 356 10.99 -11.34 -15.74
C ILE A 356 9.46 -11.45 -15.65
N CYS A 357 8.75 -10.32 -15.79
CA CYS A 357 7.29 -10.22 -15.67
C CYS A 357 6.72 -9.38 -16.83
N PRO A 358 6.56 -9.96 -18.03
CA PRO A 358 6.22 -9.20 -19.24
C PRO A 358 4.86 -8.51 -19.19
N LYS A 359 3.87 -9.04 -18.45
CA LYS A 359 2.57 -8.38 -18.27
C LYS A 359 2.71 -7.13 -17.40
N ALA A 360 3.46 -7.20 -16.31
CA ALA A 360 3.75 -6.06 -15.44
C ALA A 360 4.56 -4.99 -16.15
N GLU A 361 5.53 -5.37 -16.97
CA GLU A 361 6.34 -4.45 -17.78
C GLU A 361 5.47 -3.70 -18.80
N ARG A 362 4.57 -4.41 -19.49
CA ARG A 362 3.60 -3.82 -20.41
C ARG A 362 2.64 -2.87 -19.67
N LEU A 363 2.13 -3.29 -18.52
CA LEU A 363 1.28 -2.44 -17.70
C LEU A 363 2.00 -1.14 -17.33
N TYR A 364 3.24 -1.22 -16.86
CA TYR A 364 4.04 -0.02 -16.52
C TYR A 364 4.16 0.96 -17.68
N GLU A 365 4.35 0.48 -18.90
CA GLU A 365 4.46 1.35 -20.09
C GLU A 365 3.17 2.09 -20.42
N GLN A 366 2.03 1.58 -19.95
CA GLN A 366 0.69 2.05 -20.32
C GLN A 366 -0.01 2.87 -19.23
N ILE A 367 0.47 2.89 -17.99
CA ILE A 367 -0.30 3.47 -16.88
C ILE A 367 0.05 4.93 -16.57
N ILE A 368 -1.00 5.65 -16.18
CA ILE A 368 -0.94 6.99 -15.54
C ILE A 368 -1.86 6.95 -14.33
N THR A 369 -1.41 7.49 -13.19
CA THR A 369 -2.22 7.62 -11.99
C THR A 369 -2.89 8.98 -11.98
N LEU A 370 -4.21 9.01 -12.03
CA LEU A 370 -5.02 10.23 -11.94
C LEU A 370 -5.17 10.72 -10.50
N PRO A 371 -5.49 12.01 -10.29
CA PRO A 371 -5.82 12.56 -8.99
C PRO A 371 -6.97 11.80 -8.32
N LEU A 372 -6.75 11.37 -7.06
CA LEU A 372 -7.77 10.73 -6.23
C LEU A 372 -7.47 10.97 -4.74
N TYR A 373 -8.17 11.91 -4.09
CA TYR A 373 -8.08 12.16 -2.66
C TYR A 373 -9.39 12.73 -2.11
N PHE A 374 -9.58 12.65 -0.81
CA PHE A 374 -10.84 12.95 -0.15
C PHE A 374 -11.35 14.38 -0.39
N SER A 375 -10.46 15.38 -0.34
CA SER A 375 -10.85 16.81 -0.43
C SER A 375 -11.06 17.31 -1.86
N MET A 376 -11.03 16.45 -2.89
CA MET A 376 -11.41 16.85 -4.25
C MET A 376 -12.87 17.30 -4.28
N THR A 377 -13.10 18.50 -4.82
CA THR A 377 -14.46 18.99 -5.11
C THR A 377 -15.02 18.29 -6.34
N ASP A 378 -16.33 18.43 -6.57
CA ASP A 378 -16.94 17.90 -7.80
C ASP A 378 -16.42 18.60 -9.05
N GLU A 379 -16.08 19.89 -8.96
CA GLU A 379 -15.41 20.64 -10.01
C GLU A 379 -14.00 20.11 -10.32
N ASP A 380 -13.25 19.71 -9.29
CA ASP A 380 -11.94 19.07 -9.47
C ASP A 380 -12.08 17.77 -10.26
N VAL A 381 -13.07 16.94 -9.91
CA VAL A 381 -13.35 15.67 -10.59
C VAL A 381 -13.73 15.90 -12.05
N GLU A 382 -14.64 16.85 -12.32
CA GLU A 382 -15.03 17.20 -13.70
C GLU A 382 -13.85 17.76 -14.50
N SER A 383 -12.98 18.55 -13.88
CA SER A 383 -11.78 19.07 -14.53
C SER A 383 -10.83 17.93 -14.96
N VAL A 384 -10.65 16.90 -14.10
CA VAL A 384 -9.84 15.73 -14.45
C VAL A 384 -10.48 14.96 -15.62
N ILE A 385 -11.79 14.70 -15.55
CA ILE A 385 -12.53 14.02 -16.63
C ILE A 385 -12.41 14.78 -17.96
N SER A 386 -12.66 16.07 -17.93
CA SER A 386 -12.59 16.95 -19.13
C SER A 386 -11.17 16.98 -19.70
N GLY A 387 -10.15 17.08 -18.85
CA GLY A 387 -8.76 17.06 -19.28
C GLY A 387 -8.34 15.75 -19.92
N VAL A 388 -8.73 14.62 -19.33
CA VAL A 388 -8.48 13.30 -19.95
C VAL A 388 -9.17 13.19 -21.30
N LYS A 389 -10.48 13.56 -21.39
CA LYS A 389 -11.23 13.52 -22.63
C LYS A 389 -10.63 14.42 -23.70
N LYS A 390 -10.24 15.65 -23.35
CA LYS A 390 -9.59 16.61 -24.25
C LYS A 390 -8.27 16.07 -24.80
N VAL A 391 -7.39 15.58 -23.92
CA VAL A 391 -6.06 15.08 -24.30
C VAL A 391 -6.16 13.82 -25.16
N LEU A 392 -6.94 12.81 -24.70
CA LEU A 392 -7.08 11.57 -25.47
C LEU A 392 -7.87 11.77 -26.76
N GLY A 393 -8.89 12.65 -26.77
CA GLY A 393 -9.61 13.01 -27.97
C GLY A 393 -8.71 13.64 -29.05
N TYR A 394 -7.68 14.40 -28.64
CA TYR A 394 -6.70 14.97 -29.57
C TYR A 394 -5.76 13.90 -30.14
N TYR A 395 -5.31 12.95 -29.34
CA TYR A 395 -4.35 11.91 -29.76
C TYR A 395 -5.00 10.62 -30.29
N ARG A 396 -6.32 10.54 -30.35
CA ARG A 396 -7.03 9.38 -30.90
C ARG A 396 -6.69 9.16 -32.38
N LYS A 397 -6.48 7.89 -32.76
CA LYS A 397 -6.34 7.45 -34.18
C LYS A 397 -7.66 7.49 -34.92
#